data_2d32494e4c9009eaa8ff324a01ef583f
#
_entry.id   2d32494e4c9009eaa8ff324a01ef583f
#
_cell.length_a   1.000
_cell.length_b   1.000
_cell.length_c   1.000
_cell.angle_alpha   90.00
_cell.angle_beta   90.00
_cell.angle_gamma   90.00
#
_symmetry.space_group_name_H-M   'P 1'
#
loop_
_entity.id
_entity.type
_entity.pdbx_description
1 polymer ?
#
loop_
_entity_poly.entity_id
_entity_poly.type
_entity_poly.pdbx_seq_one_letter_code
_entity_poly.pdbx_strand_id
1 'polypeptide(L)'
;MEHLLAQLRAAAEPTRLRLLALCARGALCVTDLCDVLGQSQPRLSRHLKLLVEAGLLERVPEGANAYFQVPAEATLVRQLLARLPEQDAALAADRRQAARIAAERARAASEAFRRDGADWDELRALGLPAGEIEAAIAALLPAQIGRLVDIGTGTGRLLELLADRTGAALGLDASRDMLALARARLAERGIAGHCAVRQADMYRLPLADSSQDVATLQMVLHYAEEPAAAIAEAARVLRPDGMLLVIDLAPHSLAELAARHAHRWAGFDDSAIGEWLLGAGCALREARTIPGRIAVRLWAAQRLPVPVRSPEPALEL
;
A
#
# COMPACT_ATOMS: atom_id res chain seq x y z
N MET A 1 22.87 0.87 24.60
CA MET A 1 22.97 -0.50 25.14
C MET A 1 21.62 -0.97 25.67
N GLU A 2 20.94 -0.22 26.52
CA GLU A 2 19.64 -0.59 27.13
C GLU A 2 18.55 -0.94 26.11
N HIS A 3 18.40 -0.15 25.05
CA HIS A 3 17.42 -0.40 24.00
C HIS A 3 17.64 -1.77 23.30
N LEU A 4 18.88 -2.08 22.93
CA LEU A 4 19.21 -3.37 22.33
C LEU A 4 18.93 -4.54 23.28
N LEU A 5 19.29 -4.38 24.56
CA LEU A 5 18.99 -5.41 25.58
C LEU A 5 17.48 -5.61 25.77
N ALA A 6 16.69 -4.53 25.73
CA ALA A 6 15.22 -4.62 25.78
C ALA A 6 14.68 -5.40 24.57
N GLN A 7 15.16 -5.12 23.38
CA GLN A 7 14.79 -5.82 22.14
C GLN A 7 15.15 -7.33 22.20
N LEU A 8 16.38 -7.66 22.64
CA LEU A 8 16.80 -9.04 22.76
C LEU A 8 15.98 -9.80 23.83
N ARG A 9 15.71 -9.19 24.98
CA ARG A 9 14.82 -9.79 26.00
C ARG A 9 13.40 -9.98 25.49
N ALA A 10 12.89 -9.01 24.71
CA ALA A 10 11.57 -9.11 24.11
C ALA A 10 11.49 -10.23 23.06
N ALA A 11 12.55 -10.51 22.32
CA ALA A 11 12.60 -11.60 21.35
C ALA A 11 12.86 -12.98 21.98
N ALA A 12 13.52 -13.06 23.13
CA ALA A 12 14.05 -14.30 23.74
C ALA A 12 12.96 -15.18 24.37
N GLU A 13 11.98 -15.61 23.56
CA GLU A 13 10.95 -16.59 23.94
C GLU A 13 10.35 -17.23 22.67
N PRO A 14 10.10 -18.55 22.64
CA PRO A 14 9.68 -19.27 21.44
C PRO A 14 8.44 -18.71 20.74
N THR A 15 7.39 -18.38 21.48
CA THR A 15 6.16 -17.81 20.89
C THR A 15 6.43 -16.45 20.23
N ARG A 16 7.28 -15.62 20.84
CA ARG A 16 7.60 -14.30 20.31
C ARG A 16 8.46 -14.39 19.05
N LEU A 17 9.40 -15.33 18.98
CA LEU A 17 10.15 -15.59 17.71
C LEU A 17 9.23 -16.07 16.59
N ARG A 18 8.23 -16.93 16.89
CA ARG A 18 7.22 -17.38 15.93
C ARG A 18 6.35 -16.20 15.47
N LEU A 19 5.92 -15.31 16.37
CA LEU A 19 5.18 -14.10 16.04
C LEU A 19 6.00 -13.18 15.12
N LEU A 20 7.28 -12.94 15.43
CA LEU A 20 8.17 -12.16 14.57
C LEU A 20 8.35 -12.80 13.19
N ALA A 21 8.52 -14.11 13.12
CA ALA A 21 8.68 -14.85 11.86
C ALA A 21 7.41 -14.78 10.99
N LEU A 22 6.22 -14.81 11.60
CA LEU A 22 4.93 -14.65 10.91
C LEU A 22 4.74 -13.22 10.42
N CYS A 23 4.89 -12.24 11.31
CA CYS A 23 4.67 -10.83 11.00
C CYS A 23 5.73 -10.21 10.05
N ALA A 24 6.89 -10.84 9.91
CA ALA A 24 7.90 -10.46 8.91
C ALA A 24 7.50 -10.85 7.47
N ARG A 25 6.51 -11.72 7.31
CA ARG A 25 6.01 -12.18 6.01
C ARG A 25 4.73 -11.48 5.57
N GLY A 26 4.24 -10.55 6.38
CA GLY A 26 3.05 -9.76 6.11
C GLY A 26 2.28 -9.43 7.39
N ALA A 27 1.42 -8.42 7.29
CA ALA A 27 0.60 -7.99 8.41
C ALA A 27 -0.46 -9.04 8.76
N LEU A 28 -0.56 -9.43 10.03
CA LEU A 28 -1.55 -10.38 10.56
C LEU A 28 -2.30 -9.77 11.73
N CYS A 29 -3.61 -10.03 11.81
CA CYS A 29 -4.39 -9.60 12.98
C CYS A 29 -4.29 -10.59 14.13
N VAL A 30 -4.71 -10.18 15.32
CA VAL A 30 -4.65 -11.04 16.53
C VAL A 30 -5.41 -12.35 16.33
N THR A 31 -6.57 -12.31 15.68
CA THR A 31 -7.38 -13.51 15.41
C THR A 31 -6.61 -14.50 14.54
N ASP A 32 -5.97 -14.02 13.45
CA ASP A 32 -5.15 -14.88 12.59
C ASP A 32 -4.00 -15.51 13.36
N LEU A 33 -3.33 -14.72 14.19
CA LEU A 33 -2.23 -15.20 15.01
C LEU A 33 -2.68 -16.24 16.03
N CYS A 34 -3.90 -16.09 16.61
CA CYS A 34 -4.50 -17.10 17.47
C CYS A 34 -4.74 -18.42 16.72
N ASP A 35 -5.30 -18.34 15.53
CA ASP A 35 -5.63 -19.50 14.70
C ASP A 35 -4.35 -20.20 14.18
N VAL A 36 -3.32 -19.44 13.84
CA VAL A 36 -2.03 -20.00 13.41
C VAL A 36 -1.30 -20.70 14.57
N LEU A 37 -1.22 -20.06 15.72
CA LEU A 37 -0.41 -20.54 16.84
C LEU A 37 -1.15 -21.50 17.79
N GLY A 38 -2.47 -21.62 17.64
CA GLY A 38 -3.32 -22.41 18.54
C GLY A 38 -3.31 -21.87 19.97
N GLN A 39 -3.20 -20.55 20.16
CA GLN A 39 -3.11 -19.92 21.47
C GLN A 39 -4.25 -18.91 21.69
N SER A 40 -4.61 -18.71 22.96
CA SER A 40 -5.67 -17.78 23.33
C SER A 40 -5.27 -16.31 23.09
N GLN A 41 -6.24 -15.48 22.74
CA GLN A 41 -6.05 -14.06 22.48
C GLN A 41 -5.41 -13.30 23.66
N PRO A 42 -5.80 -13.52 24.94
CA PRO A 42 -5.17 -12.82 26.06
C PRO A 42 -3.68 -13.12 26.19
N ARG A 43 -3.26 -14.37 25.89
CA ARG A 43 -1.85 -14.78 25.92
C ARG A 43 -1.06 -14.10 24.80
N LEU A 44 -1.56 -14.17 23.57
CA LEU A 44 -0.88 -13.55 22.42
C LEU A 44 -0.84 -12.03 22.51
N SER A 45 -1.91 -11.41 23.02
CA SER A 45 -1.92 -9.95 23.23
C SER A 45 -0.81 -9.47 24.17
N ARG A 46 -0.47 -10.25 25.19
CA ARG A 46 0.67 -9.93 26.09
C ARG A 46 2.01 -10.04 25.36
N HIS A 47 2.21 -11.07 24.54
CA HIS A 47 3.43 -11.22 23.74
C HIS A 47 3.56 -10.12 22.69
N LEU A 48 2.47 -9.80 21.98
CA LEU A 48 2.42 -8.72 21.00
C LEU A 48 2.72 -7.36 21.61
N LYS A 49 2.15 -7.07 22.80
CA LYS A 49 2.42 -5.83 23.53
C LYS A 49 3.92 -5.67 23.81
N LEU A 50 4.58 -6.71 24.34
CA LEU A 50 6.02 -6.66 24.62
C LEU A 50 6.87 -6.43 23.37
N LEU A 51 6.50 -7.04 22.25
CA LEU A 51 7.19 -6.85 20.96
C LEU A 51 7.00 -5.45 20.39
N VAL A 52 5.79 -4.87 20.55
CA VAL A 52 5.50 -3.49 20.13
C VAL A 52 6.24 -2.48 21.01
N GLU A 53 6.23 -2.65 22.33
CA GLU A 53 6.95 -1.78 23.27
C GLU A 53 8.46 -1.78 23.03
N ALA A 54 9.00 -2.92 22.57
CA ALA A 54 10.42 -3.03 22.20
C ALA A 54 10.73 -2.53 20.77
N GLY A 55 9.74 -2.09 20.00
CA GLY A 55 9.91 -1.65 18.60
C GLY A 55 10.27 -2.78 17.62
N LEU A 56 9.96 -4.04 17.96
CA LEU A 56 10.19 -5.21 17.09
C LEU A 56 8.97 -5.50 16.20
N LEU A 57 7.79 -5.06 16.62
CA LEU A 57 6.56 -5.05 15.84
C LEU A 57 5.92 -3.66 15.92
N GLU A 58 5.18 -3.32 14.89
CA GLU A 58 4.23 -2.20 14.94
C GLU A 58 2.80 -2.71 14.94
N ARG A 59 1.92 -1.95 15.59
CA ARG A 59 0.49 -2.20 15.63
C ARG A 59 -0.22 -1.20 14.74
N VAL A 60 -0.87 -1.69 13.70
CA VAL A 60 -1.62 -0.90 12.72
C VAL A 60 -3.11 -1.08 12.96
N PRO A 61 -3.83 -0.06 13.46
CA PRO A 61 -5.28 -0.14 13.61
C PRO A 61 -5.97 -0.20 12.23
N GLU A 62 -6.98 -1.06 12.09
CA GLU A 62 -7.79 -1.17 10.88
C GLU A 62 -9.26 -1.45 11.28
N GLY A 63 -10.04 -0.39 11.45
CA GLY A 63 -11.41 -0.47 11.97
C GLY A 63 -11.47 -1.13 13.34
N ALA A 64 -12.24 -2.23 13.48
CA ALA A 64 -12.33 -3.00 14.72
C ALA A 64 -11.12 -3.92 14.98
N ASN A 65 -10.25 -4.09 13.99
CA ASN A 65 -9.09 -4.96 14.06
C ASN A 65 -7.80 -4.17 14.29
N ALA A 66 -6.75 -4.87 14.69
CA ALA A 66 -5.38 -4.37 14.68
C ALA A 66 -4.50 -5.42 14.01
N TYR A 67 -3.73 -4.96 13.06
CA TYR A 67 -2.72 -5.78 12.37
C TYR A 67 -1.35 -5.53 13.01
N PHE A 68 -0.51 -6.56 12.97
CA PHE A 68 0.86 -6.52 13.48
C PHE A 68 1.80 -6.89 12.35
N GLN A 69 2.84 -6.09 12.18
CA GLN A 69 3.88 -6.31 11.18
C GLN A 69 5.25 -5.88 11.71
N VAL A 70 6.31 -6.34 11.07
CA VAL A 70 7.67 -5.91 11.38
C VAL A 70 7.91 -4.56 10.71
N PRO A 71 8.34 -3.51 11.45
CA PRO A 71 8.67 -2.22 10.84
C PRO A 71 9.79 -2.36 9.81
N ALA A 72 9.73 -1.56 8.74
CA ALA A 72 10.73 -1.59 7.67
C ALA A 72 12.16 -1.32 8.19
N GLU A 73 12.29 -0.54 9.24
CA GLU A 73 13.56 -0.18 9.89
C GLU A 73 14.08 -1.23 10.89
N ALA A 74 13.28 -2.25 11.25
CA ALA A 74 13.63 -3.25 12.26
C ALA A 74 14.68 -4.26 11.77
N THR A 75 15.90 -3.78 11.51
CA THR A 75 17.05 -4.59 11.03
C THR A 75 17.38 -5.76 11.96
N LEU A 76 17.26 -5.56 13.28
CA LEU A 76 17.53 -6.63 14.26
C LEU A 76 16.60 -7.83 14.04
N VAL A 77 15.31 -7.60 13.75
CA VAL A 77 14.36 -8.71 13.50
C VAL A 77 14.83 -9.54 12.30
N ARG A 78 15.20 -8.89 11.20
CA ARG A 78 15.71 -9.59 10.00
C ARG A 78 16.95 -10.40 10.30
N GLN A 79 17.89 -9.83 11.08
CA GLN A 79 19.11 -10.52 11.48
C GLN A 79 18.85 -11.73 12.40
N LEU A 80 17.89 -11.62 13.33
CA LEU A 80 17.48 -12.73 14.20
C LEU A 80 16.80 -13.84 13.40
N LEU A 81 15.88 -13.49 12.51
CA LEU A 81 15.16 -14.46 11.68
C LEU A 81 16.06 -15.19 10.69
N ALA A 82 17.06 -14.50 10.15
CA ALA A 82 18.07 -15.12 9.26
C ALA A 82 18.95 -16.20 9.96
N ARG A 83 18.96 -16.24 11.29
CA ARG A 83 19.67 -17.24 12.09
C ARG A 83 18.79 -18.44 12.47
N LEU A 84 17.49 -18.37 12.23
CA LEU A 84 16.61 -19.49 12.50
C LEU A 84 16.78 -20.57 11.43
N PRO A 85 16.75 -21.87 11.80
CA PRO A 85 16.83 -22.93 10.81
C PRO A 85 15.68 -22.85 9.80
N GLU A 86 15.98 -22.86 8.51
CA GLU A 86 14.95 -22.82 7.46
C GLU A 86 13.95 -23.97 7.55
N GLN A 87 14.42 -25.13 8.01
CA GLN A 87 13.65 -26.37 8.12
C GLN A 87 13.03 -26.56 9.51
N ASP A 88 12.96 -25.53 10.36
CA ASP A 88 12.27 -25.64 11.65
C ASP A 88 10.80 -26.04 11.43
N ALA A 89 10.43 -27.17 12.01
CA ALA A 89 9.11 -27.79 11.77
C ALA A 89 7.94 -26.91 12.28
N ALA A 90 8.15 -26.20 13.40
CA ALA A 90 7.14 -25.30 13.96
C ALA A 90 6.94 -24.08 13.07
N LEU A 91 8.02 -23.44 12.64
CA LEU A 91 7.95 -22.29 11.72
C LEU A 91 7.37 -22.69 10.35
N ALA A 92 7.67 -23.89 9.87
CA ALA A 92 7.10 -24.41 8.63
C ALA A 92 5.59 -24.68 8.76
N ALA A 93 5.15 -25.22 9.89
CA ALA A 93 3.73 -25.43 10.18
C ALA A 93 2.97 -24.09 10.28
N ASP A 94 3.54 -23.12 10.98
CA ASP A 94 2.98 -21.77 11.11
C ASP A 94 2.81 -21.09 9.75
N ARG A 95 3.82 -21.17 8.88
CA ARG A 95 3.75 -20.63 7.52
C ARG A 95 2.61 -21.26 6.71
N ARG A 96 2.47 -22.57 6.75
CA ARG A 96 1.36 -23.28 6.04
C ARG A 96 0.00 -22.87 6.56
N GLN A 97 -0.15 -22.77 7.87
CA GLN A 97 -1.41 -22.36 8.48
C GLN A 97 -1.76 -20.91 8.15
N ALA A 98 -0.79 -19.99 8.23
CA ALA A 98 -0.99 -18.58 7.84
C ALA A 98 -1.41 -18.44 6.37
N ALA A 99 -0.75 -19.19 5.46
CA ALA A 99 -1.11 -19.19 4.04
C ALA A 99 -2.55 -19.72 3.82
N ARG A 100 -2.97 -20.76 4.56
CA ARG A 100 -4.34 -21.27 4.49
C ARG A 100 -5.37 -20.22 4.92
N ILE A 101 -5.14 -19.55 6.04
CA ILE A 101 -6.04 -18.50 6.56
C ILE A 101 -6.11 -17.33 5.56
N ALA A 102 -4.98 -16.90 5.02
CA ALA A 102 -4.96 -15.84 4.00
C ALA A 102 -5.77 -16.22 2.75
N ALA A 103 -5.64 -17.47 2.27
CA ALA A 103 -6.40 -17.96 1.12
C ALA A 103 -7.92 -18.09 1.42
N GLU A 104 -8.30 -18.48 2.63
CA GLU A 104 -9.71 -18.54 3.06
C GLU A 104 -10.32 -17.12 3.10
N ARG A 105 -9.61 -16.13 3.64
CA ARG A 105 -10.06 -14.73 3.66
C ARG A 105 -10.17 -14.14 2.25
N ALA A 106 -9.20 -14.41 1.40
CA ALA A 106 -9.24 -13.97 0.01
C ALA A 106 -10.44 -14.55 -0.75
N ARG A 107 -10.76 -15.83 -0.51
CA ARG A 107 -11.97 -16.46 -1.09
C ARG A 107 -13.25 -15.78 -0.59
N ALA A 108 -13.36 -15.57 0.72
CA ALA A 108 -14.53 -14.89 1.30
C ALA A 108 -14.70 -13.47 0.75
N ALA A 109 -13.61 -12.70 0.64
CA ALA A 109 -13.61 -11.37 0.03
C ALA A 109 -14.05 -11.42 -1.45
N SER A 110 -13.50 -12.35 -2.24
CA SER A 110 -13.90 -12.54 -3.65
C SER A 110 -15.36 -12.93 -3.83
N GLU A 111 -15.91 -13.73 -2.90
CA GLU A 111 -17.33 -14.12 -2.92
C GLU A 111 -18.25 -12.95 -2.53
N ALA A 112 -17.83 -12.12 -1.57
CA ALA A 112 -18.56 -10.92 -1.20
C ALA A 112 -18.62 -9.96 -2.39
N PHE A 113 -17.49 -9.69 -3.04
CA PHE A 113 -17.41 -8.82 -4.21
C PHE A 113 -18.28 -9.30 -5.38
N ARG A 114 -18.28 -10.60 -5.68
CA ARG A 114 -19.13 -11.17 -6.75
C ARG A 114 -20.62 -11.05 -6.44
N ARG A 115 -21.01 -11.14 -5.17
CA ARG A 115 -22.41 -10.93 -4.76
C ARG A 115 -22.88 -9.51 -4.99
N ASP A 116 -22.00 -8.54 -4.79
CA ASP A 116 -22.29 -7.11 -5.00
C ASP A 116 -22.23 -6.70 -6.47
N GLY A 117 -21.93 -7.64 -7.41
CA GLY A 117 -21.90 -7.43 -8.85
C GLY A 117 -20.70 -6.60 -9.32
N ALA A 118 -19.72 -6.35 -8.46
CA ALA A 118 -18.49 -5.66 -8.80
C ALA A 118 -17.42 -6.67 -9.31
N ASP A 119 -16.67 -6.28 -10.33
CA ASP A 119 -15.46 -7.00 -10.73
C ASP A 119 -14.26 -6.29 -10.08
N TRP A 120 -13.49 -7.05 -9.32
CA TRP A 120 -12.33 -6.54 -8.57
C TRP A 120 -11.13 -6.19 -9.47
N ASP A 121 -11.14 -6.62 -10.72
CA ASP A 121 -10.15 -6.27 -11.72
C ASP A 121 -10.81 -5.36 -12.77
N GLU A 122 -10.89 -4.08 -12.47
CA GLU A 122 -11.55 -3.09 -13.30
C GLU A 122 -10.92 -3.00 -14.70
N LEU A 123 -9.61 -3.14 -14.81
CA LEU A 123 -8.93 -3.18 -16.10
C LEU A 123 -9.46 -4.33 -16.96
N ARG A 124 -9.71 -5.48 -16.34
CA ARG A 124 -10.28 -6.65 -17.02
C ARG A 124 -11.77 -6.50 -17.28
N ALA A 125 -12.53 -5.99 -16.31
CA ALA A 125 -13.96 -5.75 -16.43
C ALA A 125 -14.30 -4.80 -17.58
N LEU A 126 -13.48 -3.77 -17.75
CA LEU A 126 -13.59 -2.79 -18.84
C LEU A 126 -12.92 -3.23 -20.14
N GLY A 127 -12.26 -4.40 -20.16
CA GLY A 127 -11.52 -4.90 -21.33
C GLY A 127 -10.34 -4.00 -21.72
N LEU A 128 -9.70 -3.36 -20.75
CA LEU A 128 -8.57 -2.46 -20.97
C LEU A 128 -7.28 -3.25 -21.24
N PRO A 129 -6.33 -2.70 -22.01
CA PRO A 129 -5.07 -3.37 -22.36
C PRO A 129 -4.09 -3.36 -21.17
N ALA A 130 -4.34 -4.19 -20.17
CA ALA A 130 -3.59 -4.21 -18.89
C ALA A 130 -2.07 -4.30 -19.09
N GLY A 131 -1.60 -5.16 -20.00
CA GLY A 131 -0.17 -5.31 -20.27
C GLY A 131 0.49 -4.04 -20.84
N GLU A 132 -0.21 -3.29 -21.70
CA GLU A 132 0.31 -2.03 -22.24
C GLU A 132 0.31 -0.93 -21.18
N ILE A 133 -0.72 -0.91 -20.32
CA ILE A 133 -0.80 0.02 -19.19
C ILE A 133 0.35 -0.26 -18.21
N GLU A 134 0.55 -1.52 -17.81
CA GLU A 134 1.64 -1.93 -16.92
C GLU A 134 3.02 -1.59 -17.49
N ALA A 135 3.23 -1.81 -18.79
CA ALA A 135 4.48 -1.44 -19.45
C ALA A 135 4.69 0.08 -19.47
N ALA A 136 3.64 0.87 -19.70
CA ALA A 136 3.70 2.33 -19.66
C ALA A 136 3.99 2.85 -18.24
N ILE A 137 3.36 2.29 -17.20
CA ILE A 137 3.65 2.58 -15.80
C ILE A 137 5.13 2.31 -15.49
N ALA A 138 5.62 1.12 -15.85
CA ALA A 138 6.99 0.75 -15.61
C ALA A 138 8.00 1.68 -16.34
N ALA A 139 7.67 2.17 -17.51
CA ALA A 139 8.52 3.09 -18.29
C ALA A 139 8.52 4.53 -17.75
N LEU A 140 7.42 4.98 -17.14
CA LEU A 140 7.30 6.34 -16.59
C LEU A 140 7.95 6.48 -15.20
N LEU A 141 8.05 5.39 -14.45
CA LEU A 141 8.60 5.40 -13.10
C LEU A 141 10.12 5.16 -13.07
N PRO A 142 10.85 5.66 -12.06
CA PRO A 142 12.28 5.43 -11.90
C PRO A 142 12.66 3.94 -11.85
N ALA A 143 13.83 3.55 -12.34
CA ALA A 143 14.30 2.16 -12.32
C ALA A 143 14.45 1.61 -10.90
N GLN A 144 14.75 2.45 -9.92
CA GLN A 144 14.83 2.12 -8.50
C GLN A 144 13.97 3.12 -7.72
N ILE A 145 13.11 2.60 -6.86
CA ILE A 145 12.20 3.36 -6.01
C ILE A 145 12.55 3.03 -4.56
N GLY A 146 12.86 4.03 -3.76
CA GLY A 146 13.10 3.83 -2.34
C GLY A 146 11.80 3.48 -1.61
N ARG A 147 10.89 4.46 -1.53
CA ARG A 147 9.57 4.34 -0.88
C ARG A 147 8.45 4.66 -1.86
N LEU A 148 7.54 3.72 -2.04
CA LEU A 148 6.34 3.83 -2.88
C LEU A 148 5.09 3.86 -2.00
N VAL A 149 4.18 4.77 -2.28
CA VAL A 149 2.78 4.65 -1.82
C VAL A 149 1.85 4.49 -3.03
N ASP A 150 0.99 3.46 -2.99
CA ASP A 150 -0.06 3.21 -3.98
C ASP A 150 -1.43 3.48 -3.34
N ILE A 151 -2.09 4.55 -3.78
CA ILE A 151 -3.33 5.07 -3.21
C ILE A 151 -4.50 4.52 -4.01
N GLY A 152 -5.43 3.82 -3.35
CA GLY A 152 -6.45 3.01 -3.99
C GLY A 152 -5.84 1.73 -4.58
N THR A 153 -5.01 1.04 -3.79
CA THR A 153 -4.20 -0.11 -4.25
C THR A 153 -5.04 -1.31 -4.70
N GLY A 154 -6.32 -1.35 -4.34
CA GLY A 154 -7.21 -2.45 -4.68
C GLY A 154 -6.64 -3.80 -4.26
N THR A 155 -6.48 -4.69 -5.23
CA THR A 155 -5.92 -6.05 -5.01
C THR A 155 -4.39 -6.09 -4.93
N GLY A 156 -3.70 -4.96 -4.89
CA GLY A 156 -2.23 -4.88 -4.78
C GLY A 156 -1.48 -5.23 -6.07
N ARG A 157 -2.12 -5.16 -7.24
CA ARG A 157 -1.50 -5.52 -8.52
C ARG A 157 -0.31 -4.62 -8.86
N LEU A 158 -0.42 -3.32 -8.60
CA LEU A 158 0.68 -2.38 -8.86
C LEU A 158 1.87 -2.61 -7.92
N LEU A 159 1.62 -2.96 -6.65
CA LEU A 159 2.68 -3.34 -5.72
C LEU A 159 3.43 -4.57 -6.21
N GLU A 160 2.71 -5.59 -6.71
CA GLU A 160 3.31 -6.79 -7.32
C GLU A 160 4.18 -6.43 -8.53
N LEU A 161 3.68 -5.58 -9.42
CA LEU A 161 4.40 -5.15 -10.62
C LEU A 161 5.72 -4.44 -10.31
N LEU A 162 5.73 -3.63 -9.24
CA LEU A 162 6.86 -2.76 -8.90
C LEU A 162 7.76 -3.31 -7.78
N ALA A 163 7.46 -4.50 -7.22
CA ALA A 163 8.13 -5.05 -6.05
C ALA A 163 9.65 -5.13 -6.21
N ASP A 164 10.13 -5.67 -7.35
CA ASP A 164 11.56 -5.92 -7.58
C ASP A 164 12.40 -4.65 -7.70
N ARG A 165 11.76 -3.49 -7.91
CA ARG A 165 12.42 -2.19 -8.05
C ARG A 165 12.12 -1.22 -6.91
N THR A 166 11.41 -1.70 -5.87
CA THR A 166 10.98 -0.87 -4.73
C THR A 166 11.61 -1.37 -3.43
N GLY A 167 12.24 -0.47 -2.67
CA GLY A 167 12.82 -0.79 -1.37
C GLY A 167 11.77 -1.06 -0.30
N ALA A 168 10.70 -0.24 -0.25
CA ALA A 168 9.52 -0.42 0.60
C ALA A 168 8.29 0.15 -0.10
N ALA A 169 7.21 -0.63 -0.17
CA ALA A 169 5.96 -0.24 -0.77
C ALA A 169 4.79 -0.33 0.22
N LEU A 170 3.90 0.65 0.18
CA LEU A 170 2.68 0.69 0.98
C LEU A 170 1.47 0.91 0.06
N GLY A 171 0.59 -0.06 -0.02
CA GLY A 171 -0.72 0.08 -0.65
C GLY A 171 -1.76 0.58 0.35
N LEU A 172 -2.52 1.57 -0.04
CA LEU A 172 -3.60 2.14 0.77
C LEU A 172 -4.93 1.96 0.04
N ASP A 173 -5.95 1.49 0.77
CA ASP A 173 -7.31 1.34 0.22
C ASP A 173 -8.35 1.51 1.34
N ALA A 174 -9.52 2.00 0.98
CA ALA A 174 -10.63 2.13 1.92
C ALA A 174 -11.34 0.77 2.16
N SER A 175 -11.31 -0.13 1.18
CA SER A 175 -11.98 -1.42 1.19
C SER A 175 -11.17 -2.50 1.90
N ARG A 176 -11.73 -3.07 2.97
CA ARG A 176 -11.10 -4.20 3.68
C ARG A 176 -11.03 -5.47 2.83
N ASP A 177 -12.01 -5.67 1.96
CA ASP A 177 -12.06 -6.85 1.09
C ASP A 177 -10.96 -6.77 0.03
N MET A 178 -10.73 -5.60 -0.56
CA MET A 178 -9.58 -5.36 -1.44
C MET A 178 -8.26 -5.62 -0.72
N LEU A 179 -8.10 -5.11 0.49
CA LEU A 179 -6.90 -5.33 1.28
C LEU A 179 -6.69 -6.80 1.67
N ALA A 180 -7.77 -7.58 1.88
CA ALA A 180 -7.65 -9.01 2.11
C ALA A 180 -7.12 -9.75 0.86
N LEU A 181 -7.60 -9.40 -0.33
CA LEU A 181 -7.10 -9.90 -1.61
C LEU A 181 -5.64 -9.49 -1.84
N ALA A 182 -5.31 -8.24 -1.57
CA ALA A 182 -3.95 -7.74 -1.71
C ALA A 182 -2.98 -8.47 -0.77
N ARG A 183 -3.32 -8.67 0.50
CA ARG A 183 -2.50 -9.43 1.46
C ARG A 183 -2.24 -10.87 0.98
N ALA A 184 -3.26 -11.55 0.47
CA ALA A 184 -3.10 -12.89 -0.08
C ALA A 184 -2.14 -12.90 -1.27
N ARG A 185 -2.32 -11.98 -2.23
CA ARG A 185 -1.45 -11.83 -3.40
C ARG A 185 0.00 -11.58 -3.00
N LEU A 186 0.26 -10.61 -2.11
CA LEU A 186 1.62 -10.29 -1.66
C LEU A 186 2.28 -11.46 -0.94
N ALA A 187 1.50 -12.23 -0.16
CA ALA A 187 1.98 -13.42 0.53
C ALA A 187 2.33 -14.55 -0.46
N GLU A 188 1.47 -14.83 -1.46
CA GLU A 188 1.72 -15.82 -2.51
C GLU A 188 2.99 -15.51 -3.31
N ARG A 189 3.22 -14.22 -3.60
CA ARG A 189 4.43 -13.75 -4.31
C ARG A 189 5.67 -13.69 -3.43
N GLY A 190 5.54 -13.86 -2.12
CA GLY A 190 6.66 -13.80 -1.18
C GLY A 190 7.23 -12.38 -0.97
N ILE A 191 6.50 -11.34 -1.37
CA ILE A 191 6.93 -9.93 -1.31
C ILE A 191 6.35 -9.15 -0.12
N ALA A 192 5.53 -9.78 0.69
CA ALA A 192 4.90 -9.15 1.86
C ALA A 192 5.89 -8.66 2.95
N GLY A 193 7.18 -9.00 2.82
CA GLY A 193 8.24 -8.53 3.72
C GLY A 193 8.68 -7.07 3.46
N HIS A 194 8.39 -6.51 2.27
CA HIS A 194 8.70 -5.13 1.91
C HIS A 194 7.55 -4.41 1.19
N CYS A 195 6.48 -5.14 0.84
CA CYS A 195 5.23 -4.60 0.33
C CYS A 195 4.14 -4.83 1.38
N ALA A 196 3.61 -3.77 1.95
CA ALA A 196 2.54 -3.82 2.94
C ALA A 196 1.25 -3.18 2.42
N VAL A 197 0.11 -3.51 3.01
CA VAL A 197 -1.15 -2.82 2.72
C VAL A 197 -1.86 -2.41 4.01
N ARG A 198 -2.56 -1.27 3.95
CA ARG A 198 -3.24 -0.69 5.10
C ARG A 198 -4.52 0.01 4.70
N GLN A 199 -5.55 -0.05 5.55
CA GLN A 199 -6.77 0.72 5.36
C GLN A 199 -6.52 2.20 5.56
N ALA A 200 -6.92 3.02 4.59
CA ALA A 200 -6.84 4.47 4.67
C ALA A 200 -7.85 5.15 3.75
N ASP A 201 -8.16 6.40 4.08
CA ASP A 201 -8.89 7.32 3.23
C ASP A 201 -7.89 8.05 2.32
N MET A 202 -8.18 8.15 1.01
CA MET A 202 -7.33 8.83 0.03
C MET A 202 -7.16 10.33 0.31
N TYR A 203 -8.09 10.93 1.08
CA TYR A 203 -8.04 12.35 1.45
C TYR A 203 -7.25 12.63 2.72
N ARG A 204 -6.86 11.55 3.45
CA ARG A 204 -6.11 11.66 4.70
C ARG A 204 -5.20 10.45 4.89
N LEU A 205 -4.05 10.49 4.24
CA LEU A 205 -3.10 9.39 4.28
C LEU A 205 -2.37 9.33 5.63
N PRO A 206 -2.21 8.14 6.23
CA PRO A 206 -1.51 7.96 7.50
C PRO A 206 0.01 7.97 7.30
N LEU A 207 0.51 8.97 6.60
CA LEU A 207 1.91 9.17 6.22
C LEU A 207 2.34 10.59 6.55
N ALA A 208 3.59 10.74 6.97
CA ALA A 208 4.20 12.06 7.19
C ALA A 208 4.40 12.80 5.86
N ASP A 209 4.44 14.12 5.93
CA ASP A 209 4.80 14.97 4.81
C ASP A 209 6.19 14.59 4.29
N SER A 210 6.39 14.67 2.99
CA SER A 210 7.70 14.47 2.35
C SER A 210 8.39 13.15 2.71
N SER A 211 7.62 12.07 2.85
CA SER A 211 8.10 10.74 3.29
C SER A 211 8.23 9.70 2.18
N GLN A 212 7.69 9.98 0.98
CA GLN A 212 7.64 9.04 -0.13
C GLN A 212 8.42 9.55 -1.35
N ASP A 213 9.02 8.63 -2.10
CA ASP A 213 9.73 8.92 -3.34
C ASP A 213 8.78 8.94 -4.53
N VAL A 214 7.81 8.01 -4.51
CA VAL A 214 6.80 7.86 -5.54
C VAL A 214 5.44 7.68 -4.88
N ALA A 215 4.43 8.35 -5.43
CA ALA A 215 3.02 8.10 -5.14
C ALA A 215 2.30 7.74 -6.44
N THR A 216 1.36 6.79 -6.36
CA THR A 216 0.53 6.37 -7.49
C THR A 216 -0.95 6.47 -7.13
N LEU A 217 -1.76 6.88 -8.11
CA LEU A 217 -3.21 6.87 -8.10
C LEU A 217 -3.62 6.14 -9.37
N GLN A 218 -3.94 4.84 -9.28
CA GLN A 218 -4.30 4.02 -10.44
C GLN A 218 -5.76 3.63 -10.38
N MET A 219 -6.55 4.06 -11.37
CA MET A 219 -7.96 3.70 -11.54
C MET A 219 -8.79 3.94 -10.26
N VAL A 220 -8.57 5.09 -9.61
CA VAL A 220 -9.20 5.41 -8.32
C VAL A 220 -9.83 6.80 -8.29
N LEU A 221 -9.33 7.75 -9.10
CA LEU A 221 -9.84 9.13 -9.06
C LEU A 221 -11.29 9.23 -9.58
N HIS A 222 -11.69 8.38 -10.52
CA HIS A 222 -13.06 8.38 -11.01
C HIS A 222 -14.12 7.94 -9.96
N TYR A 223 -13.68 7.38 -8.82
CA TYR A 223 -14.52 7.16 -7.64
C TYR A 223 -14.49 8.35 -6.66
N ALA A 224 -13.49 9.21 -6.76
CA ALA A 224 -13.26 10.29 -5.81
C ALA A 224 -14.40 11.32 -5.84
N GLU A 225 -14.80 11.79 -4.67
CA GLU A 225 -15.74 12.90 -4.53
C GLU A 225 -15.07 14.22 -4.94
N GLU A 226 -13.82 14.41 -4.49
CA GLU A 226 -12.97 15.57 -4.75
C GLU A 226 -11.59 15.13 -5.28
N PRO A 227 -11.44 14.83 -6.58
CA PRO A 227 -10.17 14.35 -7.15
C PRO A 227 -8.98 15.28 -6.89
N ALA A 228 -9.19 16.60 -6.91
CA ALA A 228 -8.16 17.58 -6.60
C ALA A 228 -7.60 17.43 -5.17
N ALA A 229 -8.48 17.13 -4.20
CA ALA A 229 -8.06 16.91 -2.81
C ALA A 229 -7.23 15.61 -2.67
N ALA A 230 -7.61 14.54 -3.38
CA ALA A 230 -6.84 13.31 -3.41
C ALA A 230 -5.44 13.51 -4.02
N ILE A 231 -5.35 14.27 -5.11
CA ILE A 231 -4.06 14.64 -5.74
C ILE A 231 -3.21 15.49 -4.78
N ALA A 232 -3.82 16.47 -4.08
CA ALA A 232 -3.12 17.31 -3.12
C ALA A 232 -2.56 16.49 -1.94
N GLU A 233 -3.32 15.52 -1.45
CA GLU A 233 -2.88 14.64 -0.36
C GLU A 233 -1.77 13.68 -0.82
N ALA A 234 -1.86 13.14 -2.04
CA ALA A 234 -0.78 12.37 -2.66
C ALA A 234 0.50 13.21 -2.82
N ALA A 235 0.37 14.46 -3.22
CA ALA A 235 1.49 15.39 -3.34
C ALA A 235 2.10 15.76 -1.97
N ARG A 236 1.30 15.89 -0.90
CA ARG A 236 1.77 16.20 0.45
C ARG A 236 2.80 15.17 0.93
N VAL A 237 2.55 13.90 0.72
CA VAL A 237 3.42 12.83 1.19
C VAL A 237 4.67 12.64 0.36
N LEU A 238 4.74 13.21 -0.86
CA LEU A 238 5.94 13.17 -1.70
C LEU A 238 7.02 14.13 -1.18
N ARG A 239 8.25 13.65 -1.13
CA ARG A 239 9.42 14.50 -0.91
C ARG A 239 9.61 15.48 -2.09
N PRO A 240 10.35 16.57 -1.91
CA PRO A 240 10.82 17.39 -3.03
C PRO A 240 11.46 16.52 -4.10
N ASP A 241 11.17 16.77 -5.37
CA ASP A 241 11.57 15.97 -6.54
C ASP A 241 10.97 14.57 -6.62
N GLY A 242 10.12 14.17 -5.66
CA GLY A 242 9.35 12.92 -5.72
C GLY A 242 8.36 12.92 -6.89
N MET A 243 7.97 11.74 -7.33
CA MET A 243 7.12 11.55 -8.50
C MET A 243 5.69 11.16 -8.12
N LEU A 244 4.71 11.83 -8.71
CA LEU A 244 3.29 11.44 -8.70
C LEU A 244 2.93 10.87 -10.07
N LEU A 245 2.40 9.65 -10.11
CA LEU A 245 1.85 9.04 -11.30
C LEU A 245 0.34 8.83 -11.13
N VAL A 246 -0.44 9.53 -11.93
CA VAL A 246 -1.89 9.38 -12.01
C VAL A 246 -2.22 8.56 -13.25
N ILE A 247 -3.03 7.51 -13.10
CA ILE A 247 -3.50 6.65 -14.18
C ILE A 247 -5.02 6.54 -14.06
N ASP A 248 -5.75 7.01 -15.07
CA ASP A 248 -7.21 6.93 -15.05
C ASP A 248 -7.79 6.98 -16.47
N LEU A 249 -9.10 6.87 -16.58
CA LEU A 249 -9.83 6.90 -17.84
C LEU A 249 -9.74 8.29 -18.50
N ALA A 250 -9.54 8.30 -19.80
CA ALA A 250 -9.79 9.50 -20.61
C ALA A 250 -11.28 9.82 -20.64
N PRO A 251 -11.70 11.06 -20.97
CA PRO A 251 -13.11 11.41 -21.09
C PRO A 251 -13.86 10.46 -22.01
N HIS A 252 -15.01 9.96 -21.56
CA HIS A 252 -15.85 9.02 -22.31
C HIS A 252 -17.34 9.31 -22.09
N SER A 253 -18.20 8.79 -22.98
CA SER A 253 -19.66 8.98 -22.93
C SER A 253 -20.43 7.72 -22.46
N LEU A 254 -19.76 6.73 -21.86
CA LEU A 254 -20.37 5.48 -21.45
C LEU A 254 -21.13 5.63 -20.12
N ALA A 255 -22.40 6.01 -20.20
CA ALA A 255 -23.26 6.20 -19.02
C ALA A 255 -23.45 4.92 -18.17
N GLU A 256 -23.29 3.75 -18.78
CA GLU A 256 -23.38 2.44 -18.10
C GLU A 256 -22.31 2.26 -17.01
N LEU A 257 -21.17 2.93 -17.09
CA LEU A 257 -20.11 2.83 -16.08
C LEU A 257 -20.53 3.50 -14.76
N ALA A 258 -21.15 4.66 -14.82
CA ALA A 258 -21.70 5.31 -13.64
C ALA A 258 -22.75 4.42 -12.95
N ALA A 259 -23.60 3.75 -13.73
CA ALA A 259 -24.68 2.93 -13.20
C ALA A 259 -24.21 1.57 -12.64
N ARG A 260 -23.18 0.93 -13.26
CA ARG A 260 -22.74 -0.43 -12.92
C ARG A 260 -21.52 -0.46 -12.01
N HIS A 261 -20.64 0.54 -12.10
CA HIS A 261 -19.34 0.54 -11.43
C HIS A 261 -19.16 1.72 -10.45
N ALA A 262 -20.24 2.44 -10.12
CA ALA A 262 -20.24 3.58 -9.19
C ALA A 262 -19.23 4.69 -9.56
N HIS A 263 -18.89 4.84 -10.86
CA HIS A 263 -18.05 5.93 -11.33
C HIS A 263 -18.75 7.28 -11.10
N ARG A 264 -18.10 8.19 -10.43
CA ARG A 264 -18.57 9.58 -10.24
C ARG A 264 -18.15 10.47 -11.40
N TRP A 265 -17.05 10.11 -12.07
CA TRP A 265 -16.47 10.87 -13.17
C TRP A 265 -16.39 10.03 -14.45
N ALA A 266 -16.71 10.65 -15.56
CA ALA A 266 -16.63 10.02 -16.88
C ALA A 266 -15.23 10.21 -17.50
N GLY A 267 -14.18 9.97 -16.72
CA GLY A 267 -12.80 10.19 -17.09
C GLY A 267 -12.33 11.63 -16.93
N PHE A 268 -11.05 11.87 -17.18
CA PHE A 268 -10.37 13.14 -16.94
C PHE A 268 -9.60 13.59 -18.18
N ASP A 269 -9.62 14.89 -18.46
CA ASP A 269 -8.81 15.52 -19.50
C ASP A 269 -7.50 16.06 -18.92
N ASP A 270 -6.57 16.42 -19.82
CA ASP A 270 -5.25 16.91 -19.45
C ASP A 270 -5.29 18.27 -18.73
N SER A 271 -6.29 19.11 -19.05
CA SER A 271 -6.44 20.43 -18.44
C SER A 271 -6.79 20.31 -16.97
N ALA A 272 -7.83 19.51 -16.64
CA ALA A 272 -8.29 19.32 -15.27
C ALA A 272 -7.19 18.70 -14.40
N ILE A 273 -6.56 17.61 -14.86
CA ILE A 273 -5.46 16.97 -14.12
C ILE A 273 -4.26 17.92 -13.99
N GLY A 274 -3.91 18.66 -15.05
CA GLY A 274 -2.81 19.60 -15.05
C GLY A 274 -3.01 20.75 -14.04
N GLU A 275 -4.23 21.29 -13.96
CA GLU A 275 -4.58 22.32 -12.97
C GLU A 275 -4.51 21.80 -11.54
N TRP A 276 -5.02 20.60 -11.26
CA TRP A 276 -4.97 19.98 -9.92
C TRP A 276 -3.54 19.63 -9.50
N LEU A 277 -2.73 19.11 -10.42
CA LEU A 277 -1.31 18.85 -10.18
C LEU A 277 -0.55 20.15 -9.84
N LEU A 278 -0.78 21.19 -10.63
CA LEU A 278 -0.13 22.50 -10.39
C LEU A 278 -0.58 23.08 -9.04
N GLY A 279 -1.87 23.05 -8.74
CA GLY A 279 -2.44 23.46 -7.45
C GLY A 279 -1.86 22.70 -6.27
N ALA A 280 -1.53 21.42 -6.46
CA ALA A 280 -0.86 20.57 -5.48
C ALA A 280 0.67 20.79 -5.40
N GLY A 281 1.24 21.70 -6.18
CA GLY A 281 2.68 21.96 -6.25
C GLY A 281 3.46 20.86 -6.97
N CYS A 282 2.84 20.22 -7.97
CA CYS A 282 3.48 19.26 -8.87
C CYS A 282 3.53 19.80 -10.30
N ALA A 283 4.63 19.61 -10.99
CA ALA A 283 4.76 19.94 -12.41
C ALA A 283 4.57 18.69 -13.26
N LEU A 284 3.61 18.73 -14.18
CA LEU A 284 3.45 17.67 -15.18
C LEU A 284 4.71 17.57 -16.05
N ARG A 285 5.26 16.37 -16.18
CA ARG A 285 6.47 16.07 -16.94
C ARG A 285 6.16 15.36 -18.25
N GLU A 286 5.25 14.39 -18.16
CA GLU A 286 4.88 13.56 -19.31
C GLU A 286 3.42 13.12 -19.16
N ALA A 287 2.72 13.02 -20.28
CA ALA A 287 1.40 12.40 -20.36
C ALA A 287 1.38 11.40 -21.52
N ARG A 288 0.79 10.22 -21.28
CA ARG A 288 0.64 9.15 -22.27
C ARG A 288 -0.81 8.72 -22.39
N THR A 289 -1.17 8.31 -23.60
CA THR A 289 -2.47 7.69 -23.87
C THR A 289 -2.25 6.24 -24.26
N ILE A 290 -2.96 5.34 -23.62
CA ILE A 290 -3.08 3.94 -24.05
C ILE A 290 -4.45 3.80 -24.71
N PRO A 291 -4.48 3.54 -26.03
CA PRO A 291 -5.74 3.43 -26.76
C PRO A 291 -6.48 2.15 -26.37
N GLY A 292 -7.81 2.18 -26.43
CA GLY A 292 -8.67 1.04 -26.13
C GLY A 292 -10.13 1.40 -26.42
N ARG A 293 -11.08 0.52 -26.04
CA ARG A 293 -12.52 0.83 -26.09
C ARG A 293 -12.81 2.11 -25.28
N ILE A 294 -12.11 2.26 -24.15
CA ILE A 294 -11.95 3.48 -23.40
C ILE A 294 -10.44 3.70 -23.32
N ALA A 295 -9.99 4.90 -23.69
CA ALA A 295 -8.58 5.21 -23.58
C ALA A 295 -8.20 5.41 -22.10
N VAL A 296 -7.00 4.96 -21.71
CA VAL A 296 -6.42 5.21 -20.41
C VAL A 296 -5.36 6.29 -20.56
N ARG A 297 -5.37 7.26 -19.66
CA ARG A 297 -4.38 8.33 -19.59
C ARG A 297 -3.47 8.10 -18.39
N LEU A 298 -2.18 8.37 -18.61
CA LEU A 298 -1.17 8.37 -17.57
C LEU A 298 -0.55 9.77 -17.52
N TRP A 299 -0.50 10.38 -16.34
CA TRP A 299 0.11 11.68 -16.10
C TRP A 299 1.23 11.52 -15.06
N ALA A 300 2.46 11.68 -15.50
CA ALA A 300 3.65 11.67 -14.65
C ALA A 300 4.02 13.11 -14.28
N ALA A 301 3.99 13.42 -12.99
CA ALA A 301 4.29 14.73 -12.45
C ALA A 301 5.39 14.65 -11.38
N GLN A 302 6.14 15.74 -11.23
CA GLN A 302 7.20 15.85 -10.24
C GLN A 302 6.82 16.89 -9.18
N ARG A 303 6.99 16.54 -7.90
CA ARG A 303 6.82 17.45 -6.79
C ARG A 303 7.85 18.57 -6.87
N LEU A 304 7.38 19.81 -6.91
CA LEU A 304 8.27 20.98 -6.93
C LEU A 304 8.94 21.19 -5.55
N PRO A 305 10.18 21.64 -5.52
CA PRO A 305 10.80 22.08 -4.27
C PRO A 305 9.95 23.16 -3.60
N VAL A 306 9.75 23.05 -2.29
CA VAL A 306 9.12 24.12 -1.53
C VAL A 306 10.08 25.31 -1.53
N PRO A 307 9.68 26.50 -2.03
CA PRO A 307 10.56 27.65 -1.98
C PRO A 307 10.95 27.93 -0.53
N VAL A 308 12.24 27.91 -0.23
CA VAL A 308 12.75 28.32 1.07
C VAL A 308 12.38 29.81 1.23
N ARG A 309 11.45 30.11 2.13
CA ARG A 309 11.23 31.50 2.52
C ARG A 309 12.54 32.02 3.09
N SER A 310 13.19 32.91 2.39
CA SER A 310 14.30 33.68 2.96
C SER A 310 13.78 34.34 4.24
N PRO A 311 14.53 34.30 5.36
CA PRO A 311 14.15 35.04 6.53
C PRO A 311 13.98 36.52 6.15
N GLU A 312 12.82 37.09 6.48
CA GLU A 312 12.63 38.53 6.36
C GLU A 312 13.80 39.25 7.07
N PRO A 313 14.46 40.23 6.43
CA PRO A 313 15.48 41.00 7.10
C PRO A 313 14.86 41.64 8.35
N ALA A 314 15.44 41.38 9.51
CA ALA A 314 15.04 42.04 10.75
C ALA A 314 15.03 43.54 10.51
N LEU A 315 13.86 44.17 10.65
CA LEU A 315 13.75 45.61 10.70
C LEU A 315 14.50 46.07 11.95
N GLU A 316 15.71 46.58 11.76
CA GLU A 316 16.42 47.34 12.80
C GLU A 316 15.58 48.62 13.08
N LEU A 317 15.08 48.71 14.32
CA LEU A 317 14.46 49.87 14.93
C LEU A 317 15.56 50.74 15.58
#